data_b67747ee771b79297859abf845e5390b
#
_entry.id   b67747ee771b79297859abf845e5390b
#
_cell.length_a   1.000
_cell.length_b   1.000
_cell.length_c   1.000
_cell.angle_alpha   90.00
_cell.angle_beta   90.00
_cell.angle_gamma   90.00
#
_symmetry.space_group_name_H-M   'P 1'
#
loop_
_entity.id
_entity.type
_entity.pdbx_description
1 polymer ?
#
loop_
_entity_poly.entity_id
_entity_poly.type
_entity_poly.pdbx_seq_one_letter_code
_entity_poly.pdbx_strand_id
1 'polypeptide(L)'
;MIENYLLIPVKNVKKQILLGSLCVVLVGCDNAKGLDSFTPEMASFSNEFDFDPLRGPVKDFSQTLLNDKGEVTKRVVGTLSQEGCFDTLELHDIENNTGMALVLDANYYRDAKTLEKRIRLQGKCQLAELPAAGVVWDTDDNGFVVSATGKEMKVQYRYDAEGYPLGKTTVNKDNTLQVEAKPSVDPLKKLDYTAVSLLNNHPLGNVKQTCKYDDYANPVNCQLVIVDESVKPTVEHHYSIENTIDYY
;
A
#
# COMPACT_ATOMS: atom_id res chain seq x y z
N MET A 1 9.70 35.01 14.77
CA MET A 1 8.77 36.15 14.90
C MET A 1 7.47 35.65 14.30
N ILE A 2 6.46 35.28 14.99
CA ILE A 2 5.71 35.87 16.10
C ILE A 2 5.15 34.72 16.95
N GLU A 3 5.48 34.74 18.24
CA GLU A 3 4.74 34.11 19.32
C GLU A 3 3.43 34.89 19.56
N ASN A 4 2.38 34.21 20.03
CA ASN A 4 1.71 34.56 21.30
C ASN A 4 0.25 34.12 21.38
N TYR A 5 -0.03 33.35 22.47
CA TYR A 5 -1.09 33.48 23.46
C TYR A 5 -2.54 33.06 23.14
N LEU A 6 -3.03 32.07 23.92
CA LEU A 6 -4.09 32.40 24.90
C LEU A 6 -4.30 31.22 25.89
N LEU A 7 -3.90 31.52 27.11
CA LEU A 7 -4.31 30.79 28.34
C LEU A 7 -5.73 31.22 28.71
N ILE A 8 -6.61 30.25 28.97
CA ILE A 8 -7.90 30.52 29.62
C ILE A 8 -7.97 29.71 30.94
N PRO A 9 -8.34 30.34 32.07
CA PRO A 9 -8.22 29.76 33.40
C PRO A 9 -9.40 28.85 33.75
N VAL A 10 -9.04 27.79 34.46
CA VAL A 10 -9.97 26.81 35.08
C VAL A 10 -10.80 27.52 36.17
N LYS A 11 -12.14 27.49 36.06
CA LYS A 11 -13.05 27.80 37.16
C LYS A 11 -13.66 26.52 37.72
N ASN A 12 -13.42 26.34 39.04
CA ASN A 12 -14.03 25.33 39.89
C ASN A 12 -15.58 25.33 39.81
N VAL A 13 -16.16 24.15 39.66
CA VAL A 13 -17.58 23.91 39.93
C VAL A 13 -17.70 22.70 40.89
N LYS A 14 -18.44 22.99 41.96
CA LYS A 14 -18.70 22.17 43.14
C LYS A 14 -19.44 20.86 42.84
N LYS A 15 -19.08 19.81 43.61
CA LYS A 15 -19.82 18.56 43.76
C LYS A 15 -21.32 18.76 44.00
N GLN A 16 -22.14 18.07 43.25
CA GLN A 16 -23.43 17.59 43.70
C GLN A 16 -23.55 16.09 43.38
N ILE A 17 -23.74 15.34 44.43
CA ILE A 17 -24.03 13.91 44.43
C ILE A 17 -25.53 13.78 44.16
N LEU A 18 -25.93 13.14 43.05
CA LEU A 18 -27.27 12.63 42.88
C LEU A 18 -27.18 11.12 42.68
N LEU A 19 -27.71 10.38 43.66
CA LEU A 19 -28.05 8.96 43.51
C LEU A 19 -29.16 8.85 42.48
N GLY A 20 -28.96 8.06 41.44
CA GLY A 20 -29.96 7.78 40.43
C GLY A 20 -29.68 6.46 39.72
N SER A 21 -30.44 5.44 40.16
CA SER A 21 -30.89 4.25 39.42
C SER A 21 -29.96 3.59 38.40
N LEU A 22 -29.45 2.44 38.80
CA LEU A 22 -28.69 1.47 37.96
C LEU A 22 -29.69 0.80 36.95
N CYS A 23 -29.86 1.38 35.79
CA CYS A 23 -30.31 0.65 34.62
C CYS A 23 -29.10 -0.02 33.96
N VAL A 24 -28.95 -1.33 34.21
CA VAL A 24 -28.05 -2.17 33.43
C VAL A 24 -28.68 -2.32 32.04
N VAL A 25 -28.32 -1.42 31.14
CA VAL A 25 -28.49 -1.64 29.72
C VAL A 25 -27.37 -2.62 29.33
N LEU A 26 -27.74 -3.88 29.12
CA LEU A 26 -26.92 -4.84 28.39
C LEU A 26 -26.83 -4.30 26.95
N VAL A 27 -25.89 -3.41 26.72
CA VAL A 27 -25.41 -3.12 25.36
C VAL A 27 -24.72 -4.41 24.95
N GLY A 28 -25.40 -5.21 24.14
CA GLY A 28 -24.76 -6.26 23.36
C GLY A 28 -23.62 -5.59 22.61
N CYS A 29 -22.37 -5.93 22.93
CA CYS A 29 -21.27 -5.68 22.06
C CYS A 29 -21.54 -6.52 20.81
N ASP A 30 -22.17 -5.94 19.79
CA ASP A 30 -21.92 -6.35 18.43
C ASP A 30 -20.41 -6.20 18.27
N ASN A 31 -19.72 -7.34 18.21
CA ASN A 31 -18.35 -7.41 17.71
C ASN A 31 -18.39 -7.07 16.21
N ALA A 32 -18.61 -5.80 15.89
CA ALA A 32 -18.14 -5.28 14.63
C ALA A 32 -16.61 -5.46 14.72
N LYS A 33 -16.06 -6.48 14.04
CA LYS A 33 -14.62 -6.59 13.82
C LYS A 33 -14.20 -5.23 13.28
N GLY A 34 -13.41 -4.49 14.06
CA GLY A 34 -12.83 -3.24 13.58
C GLY A 34 -12.08 -3.59 12.29
N LEU A 35 -12.17 -2.72 11.30
CA LEU A 35 -11.44 -2.91 10.06
C LEU A 35 -9.94 -2.86 10.37
N ASP A 36 -9.20 -3.89 9.96
CA ASP A 36 -7.75 -3.92 10.16
C ASP A 36 -7.06 -2.85 9.30
N SER A 37 -6.03 -2.21 9.87
CA SER A 37 -5.13 -1.33 9.11
C SER A 37 -4.22 -2.16 8.20
N PHE A 38 -3.66 -1.54 7.16
CA PHE A 38 -2.61 -2.18 6.36
C PHE A 38 -1.34 -2.30 7.21
N THR A 39 -0.74 -3.48 7.23
CA THR A 39 0.53 -3.65 7.94
C THR A 39 1.66 -2.88 7.24
N PRO A 40 2.67 -2.40 7.97
CA PRO A 40 3.80 -1.69 7.36
C PRO A 40 4.51 -2.52 6.28
N GLU A 41 4.62 -3.82 6.47
CA GLU A 41 5.22 -4.75 5.50
C GLU A 41 4.39 -4.81 4.21
N MET A 42 3.08 -5.09 4.32
CA MET A 42 2.18 -5.16 3.17
C MET A 42 2.14 -3.83 2.41
N ALA A 43 1.98 -2.71 3.13
CA ALA A 43 1.90 -1.38 2.54
C ALA A 43 3.21 -0.97 1.86
N SER A 44 4.36 -1.24 2.48
CA SER A 44 5.68 -0.90 1.93
C SER A 44 5.99 -1.72 0.68
N PHE A 45 5.74 -3.04 0.73
CA PHE A 45 5.98 -3.91 -0.43
C PHE A 45 5.03 -3.58 -1.58
N SER A 46 3.74 -3.34 -1.30
CA SER A 46 2.79 -2.96 -2.33
C SER A 46 3.15 -1.65 -3.01
N ASN A 47 3.60 -0.64 -2.25
CA ASN A 47 4.01 0.66 -2.79
C ASN A 47 5.35 0.60 -3.54
N GLU A 48 6.28 -0.27 -3.12
CA GLU A 48 7.56 -0.47 -3.81
C GLU A 48 7.38 -1.24 -5.11
N PHE A 49 6.59 -2.33 -5.09
CA PHE A 49 6.47 -3.27 -6.20
C PHE A 49 5.19 -3.12 -7.03
N ASP A 50 4.41 -2.06 -6.79
CA ASP A 50 3.22 -1.67 -7.55
C ASP A 50 2.16 -2.78 -7.65
N PHE A 51 1.59 -3.17 -6.49
CA PHE A 51 0.42 -4.03 -6.38
C PHE A 51 -0.54 -3.51 -5.30
N ASP A 52 -1.79 -3.97 -5.30
CA ASP A 52 -2.78 -3.53 -4.32
C ASP A 52 -2.51 -4.11 -2.94
N PRO A 53 -2.42 -3.28 -1.87
CA PRO A 53 -2.21 -3.78 -0.51
C PRO A 53 -3.44 -4.53 0.00
N LEU A 54 -3.22 -5.52 0.86
CA LEU A 54 -4.26 -6.36 1.46
C LEU A 54 -4.28 -6.20 2.98
N ARG A 55 -5.45 -6.42 3.60
CA ARG A 55 -5.70 -6.31 5.04
C ARG A 55 -5.94 -7.65 5.68
N GLY A 56 -5.85 -7.68 7.00
CA GLY A 56 -6.15 -8.85 7.82
C GLY A 56 -5.08 -9.94 7.77
N PRO A 57 -5.39 -11.14 8.27
CA PRO A 57 -4.42 -12.21 8.41
C PRO A 57 -4.25 -12.98 7.09
N VAL A 58 -3.80 -12.30 6.04
CA VAL A 58 -3.55 -12.89 4.73
C VAL A 58 -2.47 -13.97 4.83
N LYS A 59 -2.76 -15.15 4.32
CA LYS A 59 -1.86 -16.29 4.26
C LYS A 59 -1.18 -16.39 2.90
N ASP A 60 -1.98 -16.39 1.83
CA ASP A 60 -1.48 -16.35 0.47
C ASP A 60 -2.43 -15.55 -0.43
N PHE A 61 -1.90 -15.01 -1.52
CA PHE A 61 -2.69 -14.28 -2.49
C PHE A 61 -2.11 -14.36 -3.90
N SER A 62 -2.98 -14.14 -4.88
CA SER A 62 -2.61 -13.89 -6.27
C SER A 62 -3.41 -12.72 -6.80
N GLN A 63 -2.74 -11.70 -7.32
CA GLN A 63 -3.33 -10.57 -8.05
C GLN A 63 -2.96 -10.68 -9.52
N THR A 64 -3.94 -10.70 -10.40
CA THR A 64 -3.74 -10.82 -11.85
C THR A 64 -4.37 -9.63 -12.56
N LEU A 65 -3.56 -8.89 -13.30
CA LEU A 65 -4.01 -7.79 -14.17
C LEU A 65 -4.23 -8.34 -15.58
N LEU A 66 -5.45 -8.12 -16.12
CA LEU A 66 -5.84 -8.53 -17.44
C LEU A 66 -6.17 -7.30 -18.29
N ASN A 67 -5.78 -7.32 -19.56
CA ASN A 67 -6.17 -6.28 -20.52
C ASN A 67 -7.63 -6.46 -21.00
N ASP A 68 -8.08 -5.59 -21.87
CA ASP A 68 -9.44 -5.60 -22.47
C ASP A 68 -9.78 -6.87 -23.25
N LYS A 69 -8.76 -7.65 -23.66
CA LYS A 69 -8.91 -8.95 -24.33
C LYS A 69 -8.94 -10.14 -23.37
N GLY A 70 -8.77 -9.89 -22.04
CA GLY A 70 -8.65 -10.94 -21.05
C GLY A 70 -7.28 -11.62 -21.03
N GLU A 71 -6.25 -11.02 -21.62
CA GLU A 71 -4.88 -11.53 -21.59
C GLU A 71 -4.19 -11.00 -20.33
N VAL A 72 -3.44 -11.87 -19.66
CA VAL A 72 -2.68 -11.51 -18.46
C VAL A 72 -1.49 -10.62 -18.82
N THR A 73 -1.45 -9.41 -18.28
CA THR A 73 -0.34 -8.45 -18.47
C THR A 73 0.61 -8.41 -17.29
N LYS A 74 0.10 -8.56 -16.06
CA LYS A 74 0.90 -8.60 -14.83
C LYS A 74 0.31 -9.60 -13.84
N ARG A 75 1.17 -10.25 -13.06
CA ARG A 75 0.76 -11.12 -11.98
C ARG A 75 1.66 -10.96 -10.77
N VAL A 76 1.06 -10.89 -9.58
CA VAL A 76 1.75 -10.89 -8.29
C VAL A 76 1.22 -12.05 -7.47
N VAL A 77 2.13 -12.84 -6.90
CA VAL A 77 1.78 -13.96 -6.01
C VAL A 77 2.61 -13.84 -4.74
N GLY A 78 1.99 -13.94 -3.59
CA GLY A 78 2.67 -13.87 -2.31
C GLY A 78 2.15 -14.89 -1.32
N THR A 79 3.05 -15.42 -0.49
CA THR A 79 2.71 -16.15 0.72
C THR A 79 3.26 -15.40 1.92
N LEU A 80 2.51 -15.34 3.01
CA LEU A 80 2.89 -14.61 4.21
C LEU A 80 2.89 -15.55 5.41
N SER A 81 3.78 -15.28 6.36
CA SER A 81 3.72 -15.88 7.70
C SER A 81 2.56 -15.27 8.51
N GLN A 82 2.16 -15.94 9.60
CA GLN A 82 1.16 -15.38 10.54
C GLN A 82 1.58 -14.03 11.14
N GLU A 83 2.86 -13.72 11.11
CA GLU A 83 3.40 -12.45 11.55
C GLU A 83 3.32 -11.36 10.48
N GLY A 84 2.88 -11.67 9.25
CA GLY A 84 2.71 -10.75 8.14
C GLY A 84 3.99 -10.48 7.33
N CYS A 85 5.07 -11.26 7.51
CA CYS A 85 6.22 -11.23 6.62
C CYS A 85 5.94 -12.03 5.35
N PHE A 86 6.37 -11.55 4.20
CA PHE A 86 6.31 -12.34 2.98
C PHE A 86 7.32 -13.49 3.05
N ASP A 87 6.85 -14.72 3.09
CA ASP A 87 7.70 -15.92 2.96
C ASP A 87 8.18 -16.06 1.52
N THR A 88 7.28 -15.80 0.56
CA THR A 88 7.58 -15.72 -0.87
C THR A 88 6.88 -14.53 -1.50
N LEU A 89 7.49 -13.95 -2.54
CA LEU A 89 6.87 -12.93 -3.38
C LEU A 89 7.35 -13.10 -4.82
N GLU A 90 6.40 -13.31 -5.72
CA GLU A 90 6.66 -13.43 -7.16
C GLU A 90 5.96 -12.28 -7.90
N LEU A 91 6.71 -11.62 -8.75
CA LEU A 91 6.25 -10.51 -9.58
C LEU A 91 6.55 -10.87 -11.04
N HIS A 92 5.52 -10.88 -11.87
CA HIS A 92 5.63 -11.16 -13.30
C HIS A 92 4.97 -10.02 -14.08
N ASP A 93 5.76 -9.27 -14.81
CA ASP A 93 5.31 -8.31 -15.80
C ASP A 93 5.46 -8.99 -17.18
N ILE A 94 4.36 -9.56 -17.66
CA ILE A 94 4.34 -10.39 -18.86
C ILE A 94 4.46 -9.51 -20.10
N GLU A 95 3.86 -8.32 -20.06
CA GLU A 95 3.90 -7.35 -21.15
C GLU A 95 5.33 -6.88 -21.44
N ASN A 96 6.12 -6.62 -20.40
CA ASN A 96 7.52 -6.20 -20.50
C ASN A 96 8.52 -7.36 -20.41
N ASN A 97 8.04 -8.59 -20.27
CA ASN A 97 8.87 -9.80 -20.08
C ASN A 97 9.91 -9.64 -18.97
N THR A 98 9.49 -9.09 -17.84
CA THR A 98 10.31 -8.91 -16.65
C THR A 98 9.66 -9.55 -15.43
N GLY A 99 10.45 -9.79 -14.38
CA GLY A 99 9.91 -10.32 -13.13
C GLY A 99 10.99 -10.69 -12.14
N MET A 100 10.55 -11.02 -10.95
CA MET A 100 11.39 -11.57 -9.89
C MET A 100 10.60 -12.59 -9.08
N ALA A 101 11.32 -13.55 -8.50
CA ALA A 101 10.78 -14.48 -7.52
C ALA A 101 11.70 -14.46 -6.30
N LEU A 102 11.14 -14.15 -5.15
CA LEU A 102 11.85 -13.95 -3.90
C LEU A 102 11.39 -15.00 -2.87
N VAL A 103 12.33 -15.48 -2.07
CA VAL A 103 12.08 -16.33 -0.91
C VAL A 103 12.80 -15.75 0.30
N LEU A 104 12.11 -15.70 1.43
CA LEU A 104 12.66 -15.22 2.70
C LEU A 104 13.66 -16.24 3.25
N ASP A 105 14.87 -15.78 3.57
CA ASP A 105 15.90 -16.56 4.26
C ASP A 105 16.59 -15.67 5.30
N ALA A 106 16.21 -15.86 6.55
CA ALA A 106 16.62 -15.05 7.69
C ALA A 106 16.37 -13.55 7.45
N ASN A 107 17.44 -12.76 7.26
CA ASN A 107 17.35 -11.32 7.05
C ASN A 107 17.60 -10.91 5.59
N TYR A 108 17.32 -11.81 4.65
CA TYR A 108 17.43 -11.54 3.21
C TYR A 108 16.25 -12.14 2.45
N TYR A 109 15.78 -11.43 1.43
CA TYR A 109 15.14 -12.07 0.31
C TYR A 109 16.19 -12.55 -0.67
N ARG A 110 16.09 -13.82 -1.02
CA ARG A 110 16.91 -14.47 -2.06
C ARG A 110 16.11 -14.64 -3.33
N ASP A 111 16.77 -14.64 -4.44
CA ASP A 111 16.22 -15.13 -5.70
C ASP A 111 15.81 -16.59 -5.54
N ALA A 112 14.54 -16.91 -5.82
CA ALA A 112 14.00 -18.26 -5.57
C ALA A 112 14.70 -19.35 -6.42
N LYS A 113 15.29 -18.98 -7.58
CA LYS A 113 15.96 -19.90 -8.49
C LYS A 113 17.46 -20.04 -8.23
N THR A 114 18.15 -18.90 -8.07
CA THR A 114 19.62 -18.88 -7.94
C THR A 114 20.09 -18.87 -6.49
N LEU A 115 19.19 -18.59 -5.53
CA LEU A 115 19.45 -18.40 -4.10
C LEU A 115 20.41 -17.25 -3.79
N GLU A 116 20.69 -16.39 -4.75
CA GLU A 116 21.48 -15.18 -4.54
C GLU A 116 20.72 -14.20 -3.65
N LYS A 117 21.43 -13.55 -2.74
CA LYS A 117 20.87 -12.49 -1.89
C LYS A 117 20.49 -11.30 -2.74
N ARG A 118 19.23 -10.92 -2.74
CA ARG A 118 18.69 -9.80 -3.50
C ARG A 118 18.44 -8.59 -2.62
N ILE A 119 17.62 -8.74 -1.59
CA ILE A 119 17.20 -7.64 -0.72
C ILE A 119 17.60 -7.96 0.71
N ARG A 120 18.31 -7.05 1.37
CA ARG A 120 18.56 -7.12 2.80
C ARG A 120 17.40 -6.56 3.56
N LEU A 121 17.06 -7.20 4.67
CA LEU A 121 15.98 -6.82 5.57
C LEU A 121 16.53 -6.29 6.88
N GLN A 122 15.69 -5.53 7.61
CA GLN A 122 15.91 -5.08 8.97
C GLN A 122 14.64 -5.26 9.81
N GLY A 123 14.79 -5.09 11.12
CA GLY A 123 13.66 -5.27 12.05
C GLY A 123 13.04 -6.65 11.91
N LYS A 124 11.72 -6.68 11.78
CA LYS A 124 10.95 -7.90 11.59
C LYS A 124 11.16 -8.50 10.18
N CYS A 125 10.82 -7.75 9.14
CA CYS A 125 11.03 -8.11 7.73
C CYS A 125 10.93 -6.87 6.82
N GLN A 126 11.32 -5.71 7.34
CA GLN A 126 11.27 -4.45 6.61
C GLN A 126 12.39 -4.36 5.57
N LEU A 127 12.10 -3.73 4.43
CA LEU A 127 13.09 -3.47 3.39
C LEU A 127 14.23 -2.59 3.96
N ALA A 128 15.49 -2.96 3.71
CA ALA A 128 16.64 -2.20 4.13
C ALA A 128 17.56 -1.82 2.97
N GLU A 129 17.98 -2.79 2.16
CA GLU A 129 18.90 -2.53 1.05
C GLU A 129 18.63 -3.45 -0.14
N LEU A 130 18.87 -2.93 -1.35
CA LEU A 130 19.05 -3.68 -2.58
C LEU A 130 20.51 -3.55 -3.02
N PRO A 131 21.43 -4.43 -2.53
CA PRO A 131 22.87 -4.23 -2.68
C PRO A 131 23.33 -4.14 -4.12
N ALA A 132 22.74 -4.95 -5.00
CA ALA A 132 23.10 -4.98 -6.43
C ALA A 132 22.85 -3.64 -7.14
N ALA A 133 21.83 -2.87 -6.71
CA ALA A 133 21.50 -1.56 -7.25
C ALA A 133 22.02 -0.40 -6.38
N GLY A 134 22.58 -0.68 -5.20
CA GLY A 134 23.02 0.33 -4.25
C GLY A 134 21.87 1.18 -3.71
N VAL A 135 20.68 0.59 -3.59
CA VAL A 135 19.48 1.25 -3.02
C VAL A 135 19.39 0.95 -1.54
N VAL A 136 19.12 1.98 -0.76
CA VAL A 136 18.86 1.90 0.69
C VAL A 136 17.47 2.43 0.95
N TRP A 137 16.66 1.69 1.71
CA TRP A 137 15.34 2.12 2.19
C TRP A 137 15.42 2.62 3.64
N ASP A 138 14.74 3.73 3.91
CA ASP A 138 14.54 4.25 5.24
C ASP A 138 13.09 4.00 5.68
N THR A 139 12.91 3.58 6.93
CA THR A 139 11.61 3.37 7.55
C THR A 139 11.33 4.44 8.61
N ASP A 140 10.05 4.77 8.83
CA ASP A 140 9.62 5.57 9.97
C ASP A 140 9.52 4.75 11.27
N ASP A 141 9.15 5.41 12.36
CA ASP A 141 8.98 4.76 13.68
C ASP A 141 7.85 3.72 13.70
N ASN A 142 6.94 3.74 12.74
CA ASN A 142 5.85 2.76 12.59
C ASN A 142 6.23 1.59 11.67
N GLY A 143 7.42 1.62 11.06
CA GLY A 143 7.94 0.57 10.20
C GLY A 143 7.58 0.71 8.72
N PHE A 144 6.91 1.79 8.30
CA PHE A 144 6.64 2.05 6.88
C PHE A 144 7.88 2.55 6.17
N VAL A 145 8.15 2.04 4.98
CA VAL A 145 9.22 2.57 4.12
C VAL A 145 8.81 3.95 3.61
N VAL A 146 9.53 4.99 4.02
CA VAL A 146 9.22 6.38 3.66
C VAL A 146 10.14 6.94 2.60
N SER A 147 11.32 6.35 2.41
CA SER A 147 12.21 6.74 1.32
C SER A 147 13.03 5.56 0.79
N ALA A 148 13.46 5.66 -0.47
CA ALA A 148 14.51 4.84 -1.07
C ALA A 148 15.55 5.76 -1.71
N THR A 149 16.84 5.50 -1.45
CA THR A 149 17.94 6.30 -2.00
C THR A 149 18.89 5.40 -2.73
N GLY A 150 19.08 5.65 -4.03
CA GLY A 150 20.08 5.03 -4.88
C GLY A 150 21.12 6.04 -5.38
N LYS A 151 22.05 5.59 -6.23
CA LYS A 151 23.15 6.45 -6.74
C LYS A 151 22.68 7.69 -7.49
N GLU A 152 21.61 7.56 -8.29
CA GLU A 152 21.09 8.64 -9.16
C GLU A 152 19.59 8.81 -9.01
N MET A 153 18.98 8.19 -7.98
CA MET A 153 17.55 8.16 -7.77
C MET A 153 17.22 8.30 -6.29
N LYS A 154 16.17 9.06 -6.01
CA LYS A 154 15.53 9.12 -4.69
C LYS A 154 14.03 8.92 -4.88
N VAL A 155 13.43 8.06 -4.06
CA VAL A 155 11.97 7.86 -3.99
C VAL A 155 11.49 8.29 -2.62
N GLN A 156 10.34 8.95 -2.56
CA GLN A 156 9.63 9.26 -1.33
C GLN A 156 8.24 8.64 -1.41
N TYR A 157 7.86 7.87 -0.40
CA TYR A 157 6.58 7.18 -0.29
C TYR A 157 5.67 7.90 0.68
N ARG A 158 4.37 7.83 0.45
CA ARG A 158 3.37 8.44 1.31
C ARG A 158 2.27 7.44 1.64
N TYR A 159 1.76 7.53 2.88
CA TYR A 159 0.70 6.68 3.40
C TYR A 159 -0.34 7.54 4.11
N ASP A 160 -1.57 7.04 4.22
CA ASP A 160 -2.56 7.62 5.12
C ASP A 160 -2.40 7.06 6.54
N ALA A 161 -3.28 7.49 7.46
CA ALA A 161 -3.24 7.05 8.85
C ALA A 161 -3.55 5.56 9.06
N GLU A 162 -4.15 4.89 8.07
CA GLU A 162 -4.44 3.45 8.08
C GLU A 162 -3.36 2.62 7.36
N GLY A 163 -2.29 3.27 6.87
CA GLY A 163 -1.20 2.64 6.13
C GLY A 163 -1.50 2.42 4.64
N TYR A 164 -2.58 3.03 4.10
CA TYR A 164 -2.85 2.93 2.66
C TYR A 164 -1.84 3.76 1.86
N PRO A 165 -1.22 3.20 0.80
CA PRO A 165 -0.29 3.94 -0.05
C PRO A 165 -0.98 5.10 -0.79
N LEU A 166 -0.49 6.32 -0.57
CA LEU A 166 -0.96 7.53 -1.25
C LEU A 166 -0.12 7.89 -2.48
N GLY A 167 0.76 6.97 -2.89
CA GLY A 167 1.65 7.13 -4.03
C GLY A 167 3.08 7.50 -3.63
N LYS A 168 3.87 7.83 -4.64
CA LYS A 168 5.32 8.07 -4.50
C LYS A 168 5.81 9.18 -5.41
N THR A 169 6.92 9.80 -5.02
CA THR A 169 7.65 10.78 -5.84
C THR A 169 9.04 10.23 -6.10
N THR A 170 9.37 9.99 -7.37
CA THR A 170 10.68 9.53 -7.81
C THR A 170 11.43 10.70 -8.45
N VAL A 171 12.59 11.03 -7.91
CA VAL A 171 13.50 12.04 -8.44
C VAL A 171 14.74 11.36 -8.96
N ASN A 172 15.05 11.53 -10.22
CA ASN A 172 16.33 11.19 -10.80
C ASN A 172 17.00 12.49 -11.33
N LYS A 173 18.19 12.36 -11.89
CA LYS A 173 19.01 13.51 -12.31
C LYS A 173 18.26 14.58 -13.09
N ASP A 174 17.37 14.18 -14.00
CA ASP A 174 16.74 15.09 -14.98
C ASP A 174 15.21 15.16 -14.82
N ASN A 175 14.62 14.23 -14.07
CA ASN A 175 13.16 14.07 -14.03
C ASN A 175 12.64 13.86 -12.62
N THR A 176 11.45 14.39 -12.38
CA THR A 176 10.62 14.11 -11.22
C THR A 176 9.32 13.46 -11.70
N LEU A 177 9.14 12.19 -11.38
CA LEU A 177 7.88 11.46 -11.59
C LEU A 177 7.12 11.44 -10.25
N GLN A 178 5.89 11.93 -10.27
CA GLN A 178 5.02 11.97 -9.10
C GLN A 178 3.74 11.19 -9.42
N VAL A 179 3.41 10.27 -8.53
CA VAL A 179 2.14 9.53 -8.54
C VAL A 179 1.39 9.88 -7.26
N GLU A 180 0.16 10.34 -7.39
CA GLU A 180 -0.69 10.70 -6.27
C GLU A 180 -2.00 9.94 -6.34
N ALA A 181 -2.25 9.08 -5.36
CA ALA A 181 -3.49 8.36 -5.20
C ALA A 181 -4.42 9.05 -4.19
N LYS A 182 -5.70 9.07 -4.52
CA LYS A 182 -6.78 9.53 -3.64
C LYS A 182 -7.74 8.36 -3.42
N PRO A 183 -7.64 7.66 -2.28
CA PRO A 183 -8.52 6.55 -1.96
C PRO A 183 -9.96 7.02 -1.73
N SER A 184 -10.90 6.07 -1.76
CA SER A 184 -12.28 6.31 -1.33
C SER A 184 -12.33 6.79 0.12
N VAL A 185 -13.31 7.63 0.42
CA VAL A 185 -13.63 8.06 1.80
C VAL A 185 -14.34 6.95 2.58
N ASP A 186 -14.91 5.95 1.91
CA ASP A 186 -15.49 4.76 2.51
C ASP A 186 -14.34 3.82 2.95
N PRO A 187 -14.15 3.58 4.25
CA PRO A 187 -13.05 2.74 4.74
C PRO A 187 -13.15 1.29 4.27
N LEU A 188 -14.36 0.80 3.93
CA LEU A 188 -14.57 -0.54 3.39
C LEU A 188 -14.19 -0.66 1.90
N LYS A 189 -13.96 0.47 1.22
CA LYS A 189 -13.68 0.55 -0.21
C LYS A 189 -12.45 1.38 -0.53
N LYS A 190 -11.41 1.28 0.30
CA LYS A 190 -10.18 2.08 0.14
C LYS A 190 -9.56 1.96 -1.25
N LEU A 191 -9.68 0.79 -1.88
CA LEU A 191 -9.14 0.51 -3.20
C LEU A 191 -10.05 0.96 -4.36
N ASP A 192 -11.20 1.60 -4.08
CA ASP A 192 -11.87 2.47 -5.04
C ASP A 192 -11.14 3.82 -5.02
N TYR A 193 -10.17 4.00 -5.89
CA TYR A 193 -9.34 5.20 -5.88
C TYR A 193 -9.26 5.88 -7.25
N THR A 194 -8.82 7.12 -7.23
CA THR A 194 -8.29 7.81 -8.41
C THR A 194 -6.82 8.15 -8.18
N ALA A 195 -6.01 8.13 -9.24
CA ALA A 195 -4.63 8.58 -9.15
C ALA A 195 -4.27 9.45 -10.35
N VAL A 196 -3.28 10.32 -10.17
CA VAL A 196 -2.70 11.12 -11.23
C VAL A 196 -1.20 10.89 -11.29
N SER A 197 -0.65 10.90 -12.50
CA SER A 197 0.79 10.79 -12.74
C SER A 197 1.28 12.07 -13.42
N LEU A 198 2.37 12.65 -12.89
CA LEU A 198 2.99 13.87 -13.37
C LEU A 198 4.47 13.62 -13.64
N LEU A 199 4.97 14.06 -14.78
CA LEU A 199 6.41 14.10 -15.09
C LEU A 199 6.83 15.57 -15.19
N ASN A 200 7.73 16.01 -14.31
CA ASN A 200 8.18 17.40 -14.24
C ASN A 200 7.01 18.39 -14.16
N ASN A 201 5.98 18.05 -13.34
CA ASN A 201 4.71 18.77 -13.20
C ASN A 201 3.81 18.79 -14.46
N HIS A 202 4.12 18.00 -15.49
CA HIS A 202 3.25 17.84 -16.65
C HIS A 202 2.43 16.55 -16.51
N PRO A 203 1.10 16.60 -16.76
CA PRO A 203 0.27 15.40 -16.69
C PRO A 203 0.75 14.33 -17.66
N LEU A 204 0.92 13.09 -17.16
CA LEU A 204 1.14 11.91 -17.97
C LEU A 204 -0.16 11.12 -18.15
N GLY A 205 -1.03 11.15 -17.14
CA GLY A 205 -2.27 10.44 -17.17
C GLY A 205 -2.95 10.35 -15.83
N ASN A 206 -4.11 9.74 -15.84
CA ASN A 206 -4.89 9.48 -14.64
C ASN A 206 -5.41 8.05 -14.63
N VAL A 207 -5.74 7.58 -13.42
CA VAL A 207 -6.20 6.22 -13.16
C VAL A 207 -7.47 6.29 -12.34
N LYS A 208 -8.42 5.40 -12.63
CA LYS A 208 -9.59 5.16 -11.78
C LYS A 208 -9.75 3.66 -11.58
N GLN A 209 -9.83 3.24 -10.32
CA GLN A 209 -10.13 1.87 -9.93
C GLN A 209 -11.46 1.79 -9.17
N THR A 210 -12.21 0.71 -9.39
CA THR A 210 -13.45 0.40 -8.67
C THR A 210 -13.54 -1.10 -8.47
N CYS A 211 -13.80 -1.55 -7.25
CA CYS A 211 -13.67 -2.95 -6.86
C CYS A 211 -14.94 -3.55 -6.25
N LYS A 212 -15.01 -4.88 -6.26
CA LYS A 212 -15.82 -5.70 -5.36
C LYS A 212 -14.93 -6.20 -4.24
N TYR A 213 -15.49 -6.33 -3.04
CA TYR A 213 -14.73 -6.61 -1.82
C TYR A 213 -15.23 -7.87 -1.13
N ASP A 214 -14.32 -8.52 -0.40
CA ASP A 214 -14.63 -9.59 0.54
C ASP A 214 -14.97 -9.05 1.95
N ASP A 215 -15.17 -9.97 2.91
CA ASP A 215 -15.53 -9.63 4.29
C ASP A 215 -14.38 -8.95 5.08
N TYR A 216 -13.13 -9.00 4.60
CA TYR A 216 -11.98 -8.26 5.14
C TYR A 216 -11.78 -6.89 4.48
N ALA A 217 -12.70 -6.49 3.59
CA ALA A 217 -12.57 -5.30 2.75
C ALA A 217 -11.33 -5.33 1.85
N ASN A 218 -10.94 -6.52 1.39
CA ASN A 218 -9.94 -6.71 0.36
C ASN A 218 -10.61 -6.83 -1.01
N PRO A 219 -10.00 -6.28 -2.08
CA PRO A 219 -10.57 -6.36 -3.41
C PRO A 219 -10.51 -7.79 -3.94
N VAL A 220 -11.62 -8.30 -4.49
CA VAL A 220 -11.66 -9.61 -5.17
C VAL A 220 -11.70 -9.46 -6.69
N ASN A 221 -12.28 -8.38 -7.17
CA ASN A 221 -12.32 -8.06 -8.59
C ASN A 221 -12.42 -6.54 -8.77
N CYS A 222 -11.54 -5.96 -9.59
CA CYS A 222 -11.57 -4.53 -9.87
C CYS A 222 -11.65 -4.25 -11.37
N GLN A 223 -12.23 -3.10 -11.71
CA GLN A 223 -12.12 -2.47 -13.01
C GLN A 223 -11.15 -1.31 -12.89
N LEU A 224 -10.14 -1.27 -13.75
CA LEU A 224 -9.10 -0.27 -13.78
C LEU A 224 -9.13 0.44 -15.12
N VAL A 225 -9.27 1.75 -15.13
CA VAL A 225 -9.23 2.60 -16.31
C VAL A 225 -8.02 3.51 -16.19
N ILE A 226 -7.16 3.49 -17.20
CA ILE A 226 -5.97 4.34 -17.30
C ILE A 226 -6.13 5.24 -18.52
N VAL A 227 -6.09 6.56 -18.31
CA VAL A 227 -6.10 7.56 -19.38
C VAL A 227 -4.66 8.03 -19.59
N ASP A 228 -4.10 7.74 -20.75
CA ASP A 228 -2.78 8.23 -21.17
C ASP A 228 -2.93 9.63 -21.80
N GLU A 229 -2.43 10.64 -21.11
CA GLU A 229 -2.44 12.05 -21.53
C GLU A 229 -1.11 12.47 -22.19
N SER A 230 -0.10 11.57 -22.19
CA SER A 230 1.20 11.83 -22.83
C SER A 230 1.14 11.80 -24.35
N VAL A 231 0.07 11.20 -24.92
CA VAL A 231 -0.19 11.10 -26.37
C VAL A 231 -1.40 11.92 -26.78
N LYS A 232 -1.47 12.27 -28.07
CA LYS A 232 -2.62 13.02 -28.63
C LYS A 232 -3.15 12.34 -29.90
N PRO A 233 -4.47 12.04 -29.97
CA PRO A 233 -5.46 12.19 -28.90
C PRO A 233 -5.11 11.30 -27.68
N THR A 234 -5.64 11.66 -26.51
CA THR A 234 -5.53 10.82 -25.31
C THR A 234 -6.09 9.43 -25.55
N VAL A 235 -5.46 8.41 -24.97
CA VAL A 235 -5.85 7.01 -25.11
C VAL A 235 -6.35 6.49 -23.77
N GLU A 236 -7.44 5.75 -23.81
CA GLU A 236 -8.02 5.11 -22.64
C GLU A 236 -7.76 3.59 -22.72
N HIS A 237 -7.21 3.03 -21.65
CA HIS A 237 -6.93 1.60 -21.52
C HIS A 237 -7.79 1.02 -20.41
N HIS A 238 -8.44 -0.09 -20.68
CA HIS A 238 -9.28 -0.81 -19.72
C HIS A 238 -8.60 -2.09 -19.29
N TYR A 239 -8.55 -2.29 -17.97
CA TYR A 239 -8.02 -3.50 -17.36
C TYR A 239 -9.01 -4.04 -16.33
N SER A 240 -8.88 -5.32 -15.99
CA SER A 240 -9.48 -5.90 -14.81
C SER A 240 -8.40 -6.50 -13.91
N ILE A 241 -8.63 -6.44 -12.60
CA ILE A 241 -7.77 -7.09 -11.62
C ILE A 241 -8.60 -8.20 -10.96
N GLU A 242 -8.07 -9.41 -10.96
CA GLU A 242 -8.64 -10.56 -10.28
C GLU A 242 -7.74 -10.96 -9.12
N ASN A 243 -8.31 -11.06 -7.92
CA ASN A 243 -7.60 -11.46 -6.72
C ASN A 243 -8.16 -12.77 -6.17
N THR A 244 -7.25 -13.65 -5.80
CA THR A 244 -7.53 -14.82 -4.95
C THR A 244 -6.77 -14.62 -3.66
N ILE A 245 -7.45 -14.76 -2.50
CA ILE A 245 -6.86 -14.47 -1.19
C ILE A 245 -7.29 -15.56 -0.23
N ASP A 246 -6.33 -16.19 0.43
CA ASP A 246 -6.54 -17.12 1.52
C ASP A 246 -6.05 -16.51 2.84
N TYR A 247 -6.76 -16.82 3.92
CA TYR A 247 -6.52 -16.27 5.25
C TYR A 247 -6.15 -17.37 6.24
N TYR A 248 -5.45 -16.99 7.31
CA TYR A 248 -5.15 -17.90 8.44
C TYR A 248 -6.37 -18.22 9.29
#